data_78945f046821ae04715b0da022f8decb
#
_entry.id   78945f046821ae04715b0da022f8decb
#
_cell.length_a   1.000
_cell.length_b   1.000
_cell.length_c   1.000
_cell.angle_alpha   90.00
_cell.angle_beta   90.00
_cell.angle_gamma   90.00
#
_symmetry.space_group_name_H-M   'P 1'
#
loop_
_entity.id
_entity.type
_entity.pdbx_description
1 polymer ?
#
loop_
_entity_poly.entity_id
_entity_poly.type
_entity_poly.pdbx_seq_one_letter_code
_entity_poly.pdbx_strand_id
1 'polypeptide(L)'
;MAKEVAGLIKLQIKGGAANPSPPVGPALGSKGINIMGVCKEFNARTQDKAGKVLPVVITYYADKSFSFEIKTSPAAVQLKEIAKIKSGSDQPNRKKVAEVTWDQIRTIAEDKLQDLNCFTVEAAMKLIAGTARSMGITVKGDFPA
;
A
#
# COMPACT_ATOMS: atom_id res chain seq x y z
N MET A 1 -8.97 -27.47 -13.03
CA MET A 1 -9.65 -26.49 -13.87
C MET A 1 -9.45 -25.08 -13.31
N ALA A 2 -9.19 -24.11 -14.16
CA ALA A 2 -9.13 -22.72 -13.73
C ALA A 2 -10.52 -22.24 -13.32
N LYS A 3 -10.64 -21.62 -12.16
CA LYS A 3 -11.90 -21.02 -11.71
C LYS A 3 -12.16 -19.75 -12.46
N GLU A 4 -13.42 -19.49 -12.77
CA GLU A 4 -13.81 -18.25 -13.41
C GLU A 4 -13.72 -17.08 -12.43
N VAL A 5 -12.92 -16.08 -12.77
CA VAL A 5 -12.75 -14.89 -11.95
C VAL A 5 -13.96 -13.97 -12.11
N ALA A 6 -14.69 -13.76 -11.03
CA ALA A 6 -15.84 -12.82 -11.03
C ALA A 6 -15.39 -11.36 -10.91
N GLY A 7 -14.29 -11.11 -10.24
CA GLY A 7 -13.73 -9.76 -10.14
C GLY A 7 -12.61 -9.62 -9.12
N LEU A 8 -12.17 -8.38 -8.95
CA LEU A 8 -11.10 -8.00 -8.01
C LEU A 8 -11.62 -6.96 -7.04
N ILE A 9 -11.15 -7.05 -5.79
CA ILE A 9 -11.39 -6.03 -4.75
C ILE A 9 -10.02 -5.58 -4.24
N LYS A 10 -9.79 -4.27 -4.23
CA LYS A 10 -8.54 -3.68 -3.74
C LYS A 10 -8.82 -2.92 -2.46
N LEU A 11 -8.13 -3.26 -1.38
CA LEU A 11 -8.30 -2.65 -0.07
C LEU A 11 -6.95 -2.33 0.56
N GLN A 12 -6.96 -1.38 1.49
CA GLN A 12 -5.81 -1.11 2.36
C GLN A 12 -6.24 -1.42 3.80
N ILE A 13 -5.57 -2.40 4.41
CA ILE A 13 -5.94 -2.93 5.72
C ILE A 13 -4.69 -2.94 6.60
N LYS A 14 -4.85 -2.60 7.87
CA LYS A 14 -3.75 -2.71 8.84
C LYS A 14 -3.42 -4.18 9.10
N GLY A 15 -2.13 -4.51 9.04
CA GLY A 15 -1.64 -5.87 9.29
C GLY A 15 -2.05 -6.37 10.67
N GLY A 16 -2.55 -7.60 10.73
CA GLY A 16 -2.99 -8.23 11.97
C GLY A 16 -4.27 -7.66 12.58
N ALA A 17 -4.91 -6.69 11.95
CA ALA A 17 -6.07 -5.97 12.49
C ALA A 17 -7.27 -5.94 11.55
N ALA A 18 -7.36 -6.87 10.60
CA ALA A 18 -8.52 -6.97 9.73
C ALA A 18 -9.75 -7.41 10.51
N ASN A 19 -10.86 -6.70 10.34
CA ASN A 19 -12.12 -7.00 10.99
C ASN A 19 -13.30 -6.69 10.04
N PRO A 20 -14.51 -7.17 10.34
CA PRO A 20 -15.67 -6.95 9.48
C PRO A 20 -16.20 -5.52 9.43
N SER A 21 -15.63 -4.60 10.19
CA SER A 21 -16.04 -3.20 10.16
C SER A 21 -15.62 -2.50 8.87
N PRO A 22 -16.22 -1.35 8.52
CA PRO A 22 -15.75 -0.58 7.36
C PRO A 22 -14.24 -0.29 7.39
N PRO A 23 -13.52 -0.32 6.26
CA PRO A 23 -14.05 -0.50 4.88
C PRO A 23 -14.17 -1.96 4.41
N VAL A 24 -13.76 -2.93 5.19
CA VAL A 24 -13.68 -4.35 4.79
C VAL A 24 -15.05 -4.99 4.60
N GLY A 25 -15.93 -4.83 5.59
CA GLY A 25 -17.26 -5.44 5.60
C GLY A 25 -18.10 -5.09 4.37
N PRO A 26 -18.36 -3.81 4.09
CA PRO A 26 -19.16 -3.40 2.94
C PRO A 26 -18.56 -3.84 1.60
N ALA A 27 -17.24 -3.76 1.45
CA ALA A 27 -16.56 -4.13 0.20
C ALA A 27 -16.70 -5.62 -0.11
N LEU A 28 -16.54 -6.48 0.89
CA LEU A 28 -16.65 -7.92 0.73
C LEU A 28 -18.10 -8.41 0.75
N GLY A 29 -18.92 -7.82 1.60
CA GLY A 29 -20.33 -8.18 1.73
C GLY A 29 -21.13 -7.96 0.45
N SER A 30 -20.88 -6.88 -0.27
CA SER A 30 -21.53 -6.58 -1.55
C SER A 30 -21.24 -7.64 -2.63
N LYS A 31 -20.17 -8.40 -2.49
CA LYS A 31 -19.75 -9.46 -3.41
C LYS A 31 -20.09 -10.87 -2.92
N GLY A 32 -20.71 -10.98 -1.74
CA GLY A 32 -21.10 -12.27 -1.18
C GLY A 32 -19.95 -13.15 -0.71
N ILE A 33 -18.79 -12.55 -0.40
CA ILE A 33 -17.59 -13.27 0.07
C ILE A 33 -17.67 -13.45 1.59
N ASN A 34 -17.12 -14.54 2.10
CA ASN A 34 -17.00 -14.79 3.53
C ASN A 34 -16.01 -13.82 4.19
N ILE A 35 -16.53 -12.75 4.78
CA ILE A 35 -15.76 -11.68 5.41
C ILE A 35 -14.86 -12.22 6.53
N MET A 36 -15.40 -13.07 7.38
CA MET A 36 -14.63 -13.63 8.50
C MET A 36 -13.46 -14.50 8.04
N GLY A 37 -13.67 -15.28 6.98
CA GLY A 37 -12.63 -16.12 6.38
C GLY A 37 -11.48 -15.26 5.84
N VAL A 38 -11.79 -14.20 5.12
CA VAL A 38 -10.80 -13.26 4.60
C VAL A 38 -10.01 -12.60 5.74
N CYS A 39 -10.71 -12.10 6.77
CA CYS A 39 -10.07 -11.45 7.90
C CYS A 39 -9.13 -12.38 8.66
N LYS A 40 -9.55 -13.61 8.93
CA LYS A 40 -8.73 -14.60 9.62
C LYS A 40 -7.45 -14.94 8.84
N GLU A 41 -7.59 -15.22 7.56
CA GLU A 41 -6.45 -15.57 6.71
C GLU A 41 -5.49 -14.39 6.53
N PHE A 42 -6.02 -13.19 6.35
CA PHE A 42 -5.21 -11.97 6.28
C PHE A 42 -4.43 -11.75 7.58
N ASN A 43 -5.09 -11.82 8.72
CA ASN A 43 -4.45 -11.65 10.02
C ASN A 43 -3.36 -12.70 10.25
N ALA A 44 -3.61 -13.96 9.88
CA ALA A 44 -2.60 -15.02 10.00
C ALA A 44 -1.35 -14.75 9.15
N ARG A 45 -1.53 -14.21 7.95
CA ARG A 45 -0.41 -13.90 7.04
C ARG A 45 0.32 -12.60 7.36
N THR A 46 -0.27 -11.71 8.14
CA THR A 46 0.28 -10.38 8.41
C THR A 46 0.66 -10.14 9.87
N GLN A 47 0.75 -11.19 10.68
CA GLN A 47 1.12 -11.06 12.10
C GLN A 47 2.49 -10.40 12.29
N ASP A 48 3.45 -10.72 11.43
CA ASP A 48 4.79 -10.14 11.43
C ASP A 48 4.83 -8.67 11.00
N LYS A 49 3.77 -8.21 10.33
CA LYS A 49 3.63 -6.83 9.84
C LYS A 49 2.53 -6.06 10.58
N ALA A 50 2.25 -6.44 11.81
CA ALA A 50 1.20 -5.80 12.61
C ALA A 50 1.44 -4.30 12.75
N GLY A 51 0.36 -3.51 12.62
CA GLY A 51 0.40 -2.06 12.72
C GLY A 51 0.75 -1.32 11.43
N LYS A 52 1.26 -2.00 10.40
CA LYS A 52 1.52 -1.39 9.08
C LYS A 52 0.27 -1.50 8.21
N VAL A 53 -0.01 -0.44 7.44
CA VAL A 53 -1.06 -0.49 6.43
C VAL A 53 -0.54 -1.26 5.22
N LEU A 54 -1.26 -2.28 4.80
CA LEU A 54 -0.89 -3.13 3.68
C LEU A 54 -1.98 -3.10 2.61
N PRO A 55 -1.63 -2.90 1.33
CA PRO A 55 -2.58 -3.03 0.24
C PRO A 55 -2.82 -4.51 -0.03
N VAL A 56 -4.07 -4.87 -0.20
CA VAL A 56 -4.50 -6.24 -0.49
C VAL A 56 -5.33 -6.25 -1.76
N VAL A 57 -5.00 -7.14 -2.67
CA VAL A 57 -5.81 -7.41 -3.86
C VAL A 57 -6.50 -8.75 -3.66
N ILE A 58 -7.82 -8.74 -3.53
CA ILE A 58 -8.63 -9.93 -3.33
C ILE A 58 -9.27 -10.30 -4.66
N THR A 59 -8.97 -11.49 -5.17
CA THR A 59 -9.62 -12.05 -6.35
C THR A 59 -10.74 -12.96 -5.88
N TYR A 60 -11.98 -12.69 -6.29
CA TYR A 60 -13.11 -13.55 -5.99
C TYR A 60 -13.60 -14.25 -7.25
N TYR A 61 -14.11 -15.46 -7.04
CA TYR A 61 -14.54 -16.35 -8.11
C TYR A 61 -16.06 -16.56 -8.10
N ALA A 62 -16.59 -17.05 -9.20
CA ALA A 62 -18.03 -17.30 -9.35
C ALA A 62 -18.60 -18.27 -8.30
N ASP A 63 -17.79 -19.18 -7.77
CA ASP A 63 -18.15 -20.12 -6.71
C ASP A 63 -18.08 -19.52 -5.28
N LYS A 64 -17.88 -18.20 -5.17
CA LYS A 64 -17.73 -17.46 -3.90
C LYS A 64 -16.45 -17.78 -3.14
N SER A 65 -15.52 -18.51 -3.74
CA SER A 65 -14.18 -18.66 -3.19
C SER A 65 -13.36 -17.40 -3.45
N PHE A 66 -12.27 -17.23 -2.72
CA PHE A 66 -11.40 -16.08 -2.87
C PHE A 66 -9.92 -16.50 -2.79
N SER A 67 -9.08 -15.68 -3.37
CA SER A 67 -7.64 -15.68 -3.14
C SER A 67 -7.21 -14.23 -2.96
N PHE A 68 -6.09 -14.00 -2.27
CA PHE A 68 -5.62 -12.64 -2.10
C PHE A 68 -4.10 -12.56 -2.15
N GLU A 69 -3.62 -11.42 -2.56
CA GLU A 69 -2.21 -11.07 -2.62
C GLU A 69 -1.97 -9.83 -1.76
N ILE A 70 -1.00 -9.93 -0.87
CA ILE A 70 -0.60 -8.85 0.02
C ILE A 70 0.65 -8.19 -0.58
N LYS A 71 0.58 -6.88 -0.79
CA LYS A 71 1.70 -6.09 -1.32
C LYS A 71 2.44 -5.36 -0.19
N THR A 72 3.56 -4.74 -0.50
CA THR A 72 4.30 -3.92 0.46
C THR A 72 3.51 -2.67 0.84
N SER A 73 3.82 -2.06 1.99
CA SER A 73 3.15 -0.84 2.44
C SER A 73 3.10 0.23 1.35
N PRO A 74 2.00 0.98 1.23
CA PRO A 74 1.91 2.06 0.24
C PRO A 74 3.05 3.08 0.40
N ALA A 75 3.59 3.57 -0.71
CA ALA A 75 4.65 4.57 -0.69
C ALA A 75 4.29 5.80 0.12
N ALA A 76 3.04 6.24 0.03
CA ALA A 76 2.55 7.40 0.79
C ALA A 76 2.63 7.18 2.30
N VAL A 77 2.29 5.98 2.78
CA VAL A 77 2.37 5.64 4.21
C VAL A 77 3.82 5.62 4.68
N GLN A 78 4.71 4.99 3.91
CA GLN A 78 6.14 4.95 4.24
C GLN A 78 6.77 6.34 4.26
N LEU A 79 6.40 7.20 3.31
CA LEU A 79 6.86 8.60 3.28
C LEU A 79 6.40 9.39 4.51
N LYS A 80 5.15 9.22 4.93
CA LYS A 80 4.63 9.86 6.14
C LYS A 80 5.38 9.41 7.40
N GLU A 81 5.68 8.14 7.52
CA GLU A 81 6.44 7.60 8.64
C GLU A 81 7.85 8.17 8.70
N ILE A 82 8.55 8.20 7.58
CA ILE A 82 9.91 8.74 7.48
C ILE A 82 9.94 10.24 7.73
N ALA A 83 8.98 10.98 7.16
CA ALA A 83 8.87 12.42 7.34
C ALA A 83 8.29 12.81 8.71
N LYS A 84 7.78 11.84 9.48
CA LYS A 84 7.17 12.04 10.80
C LYS A 84 5.97 13.00 10.77
N ILE A 85 5.15 12.90 9.74
CA ILE A 85 3.92 13.69 9.57
C ILE A 85 2.69 12.79 9.61
N LYS A 86 1.56 13.34 10.06
CA LYS A 86 0.30 12.63 10.15
C LYS A 86 -0.41 12.52 8.81
N SER A 87 -0.31 13.55 7.99
CA SER A 87 -0.96 13.62 6.68
C SER A 87 -0.14 14.45 5.70
N GLY A 88 -0.36 14.21 4.42
CA GLY A 88 0.22 15.03 3.36
C GLY A 88 -0.43 16.41 3.28
N SER A 89 0.06 17.24 2.37
CA SER A 89 -0.46 18.58 2.13
C SER A 89 -1.80 18.53 1.37
N ASP A 90 -2.70 19.42 1.75
CA ASP A 90 -3.94 19.69 1.00
C ASP A 90 -3.68 20.52 -0.27
N GLN A 91 -2.55 21.24 -0.31
CA GLN A 91 -2.12 22.03 -1.47
C GLN A 91 -0.64 21.77 -1.78
N PRO A 92 -0.29 20.58 -2.30
CA PRO A 92 1.10 20.16 -2.41
C PRO A 92 1.96 21.01 -3.35
N ASN A 93 1.33 21.70 -4.30
CA ASN A 93 2.02 22.60 -5.22
C ASN A 93 2.40 23.94 -4.58
N ARG A 94 1.73 24.33 -3.51
CA ARG A 94 1.94 25.62 -2.83
C ARG A 94 2.47 25.47 -1.42
N LYS A 95 1.98 24.47 -0.71
CA LYS A 95 2.26 24.26 0.71
C LYS A 95 3.05 22.97 0.91
N LYS A 96 4.33 23.10 1.23
CA LYS A 96 5.18 21.96 1.55
C LYS A 96 5.11 21.67 3.05
N VAL A 97 4.99 20.41 3.42
CA VAL A 97 4.77 19.98 4.82
C VAL A 97 5.98 19.28 5.43
N ALA A 98 6.87 18.75 4.61
CA ALA A 98 8.04 18.02 5.08
C ALA A 98 9.14 17.97 4.02
N GLU A 99 10.31 17.50 4.44
CA GLU A 99 11.46 17.30 3.58
C GLU A 99 12.10 15.96 3.90
N VAL A 100 12.48 15.22 2.86
CA VAL A 100 13.17 13.93 2.98
C VAL A 100 14.45 13.93 2.14
N THR A 101 15.38 13.03 2.47
CA THR A 101 16.63 12.89 1.71
C THR A 101 16.50 11.78 0.68
N TRP A 102 17.39 11.77 -0.32
CA TRP A 102 17.46 10.70 -1.31
C TRP A 102 17.80 9.34 -0.69
N ASP A 103 18.56 9.30 0.40
CA ASP A 103 18.87 8.06 1.09
C ASP A 103 17.61 7.42 1.69
N GLN A 104 16.75 8.23 2.28
CA GLN A 104 15.46 7.77 2.81
C GLN A 104 14.55 7.25 1.69
N ILE A 105 14.51 7.95 0.56
CA ILE A 105 13.76 7.52 -0.62
C ILE A 105 14.31 6.21 -1.17
N ARG A 106 15.62 6.04 -1.19
CA ARG A 106 16.29 4.81 -1.62
C ARG A 106 15.87 3.62 -0.76
N THR A 107 15.78 3.79 0.55
CA THR A 107 15.32 2.74 1.47
C THR A 107 13.91 2.28 1.12
N ILE A 108 12.99 3.22 0.88
CA ILE A 108 11.62 2.91 0.47
C ILE A 108 11.61 2.21 -0.90
N ALA A 109 12.41 2.70 -1.83
CA ALA A 109 12.49 2.15 -3.19
C ALA A 109 12.98 0.70 -3.19
N GLU A 110 14.00 0.38 -2.41
CA GLU A 110 14.52 -0.99 -2.27
C GLU A 110 13.48 -1.93 -1.68
N ASP A 111 12.78 -1.51 -0.63
CA ASP A 111 11.73 -2.30 0.01
C ASP A 111 10.56 -2.58 -0.95
N LYS A 112 10.22 -1.60 -1.78
CA LYS A 112 9.05 -1.67 -2.66
C LYS A 112 9.38 -2.08 -4.10
N LEU A 113 10.62 -2.34 -4.41
CA LEU A 113 11.07 -2.64 -5.79
C LEU A 113 10.29 -3.78 -6.43
N GLN A 114 9.94 -4.80 -5.67
CA GLN A 114 9.17 -5.95 -6.15
C GLN A 114 7.76 -5.60 -6.65
N ASP A 115 7.16 -4.52 -6.13
CA ASP A 115 5.81 -4.08 -6.48
C ASP A 115 5.79 -2.97 -7.53
N LEU A 116 6.94 -2.35 -7.79
CA LEU A 116 7.04 -1.23 -8.72
C LEU A 116 7.31 -1.71 -10.15
N ASN A 117 6.81 -0.95 -11.12
CA ASN A 117 7.05 -1.19 -12.54
C ASN A 117 8.37 -0.54 -12.97
N CYS A 118 9.48 -1.09 -12.47
CA CYS A 118 10.83 -0.63 -12.77
C CYS A 118 11.84 -1.75 -12.58
N PHE A 119 13.00 -1.63 -13.22
CA PHE A 119 14.05 -2.65 -13.15
C PHE A 119 15.24 -2.25 -12.26
N THR A 120 15.38 -0.96 -11.96
CA THR A 120 16.49 -0.44 -11.18
C THR A 120 16.01 0.32 -9.95
N VAL A 121 16.84 0.39 -8.91
CA VAL A 121 16.57 1.16 -7.70
C VAL A 121 16.45 2.65 -8.03
N GLU A 122 17.27 3.16 -8.94
CA GLU A 122 17.24 4.56 -9.37
C GLU A 122 15.90 4.94 -10.00
N ALA A 123 15.34 4.08 -10.85
CA ALA A 123 14.01 4.28 -11.43
C ALA A 123 12.93 4.25 -10.33
N ALA A 124 13.04 3.32 -9.37
CA ALA A 124 12.15 3.25 -8.22
C ALA A 124 12.21 4.52 -7.36
N MET A 125 13.40 5.06 -7.13
CA MET A 125 13.60 6.32 -6.40
C MET A 125 12.87 7.49 -7.06
N LYS A 126 12.90 7.56 -8.39
CA LYS A 126 12.16 8.59 -9.14
C LYS A 126 10.65 8.46 -8.96
N LEU A 127 10.14 7.23 -8.97
CA LEU A 127 8.71 6.96 -8.73
C LEU A 127 8.29 7.41 -7.32
N ILE A 128 9.08 7.06 -6.32
CA ILE A 128 8.81 7.44 -4.92
C ILE A 128 8.92 8.97 -4.74
N ALA A 129 9.92 9.60 -5.36
CA ALA A 129 10.08 11.06 -5.32
C ALA A 129 8.86 11.77 -5.95
N GLY A 130 8.31 11.24 -7.03
CA GLY A 130 7.08 11.76 -7.62
C GLY A 130 5.88 11.67 -6.67
N THR A 131 5.75 10.56 -5.95
CA THR A 131 4.73 10.40 -4.91
C THR A 131 4.92 11.41 -3.78
N ALA A 132 6.15 11.61 -3.31
CA ALA A 132 6.47 12.61 -2.28
C ALA A 132 6.10 14.02 -2.73
N ARG A 133 6.40 14.37 -3.97
CA ARG A 133 6.03 15.67 -4.54
C ARG A 133 4.52 15.87 -4.53
N SER A 134 3.75 14.85 -4.87
CA SER A 134 2.28 14.92 -4.85
C SER A 134 1.70 15.07 -3.44
N MET A 135 2.47 14.73 -2.42
CA MET A 135 2.08 14.88 -1.01
C MET A 135 2.54 16.17 -0.37
N GLY A 136 3.27 17.02 -1.10
CA GLY A 136 3.87 18.22 -0.54
C GLY A 136 5.15 17.98 0.26
N ILE A 137 5.82 16.87 0.00
CA ILE A 137 7.11 16.52 0.60
C ILE A 137 8.20 16.83 -0.43
N THR A 138 9.18 17.64 -0.03
CA THR A 138 10.33 17.93 -0.89
C THR A 138 11.46 16.94 -0.65
N VAL A 139 12.24 16.67 -1.69
CA VAL A 139 13.43 15.82 -1.60
C VAL A 139 14.67 16.70 -1.60
N LYS A 140 15.45 16.60 -0.53
CA LYS A 140 16.66 17.41 -0.36
C LYS A 140 17.80 16.89 -1.21
N GLY A 141 18.44 17.80 -1.94
CA GLY A 141 19.59 17.50 -2.78
C GLY A 141 19.22 17.05 -4.19
N ASP A 142 20.24 16.83 -5.01
CA ASP A 142 20.11 16.39 -6.38
C ASP A 142 20.00 14.87 -6.45
N PHE A 143 19.34 14.38 -7.50
CA PHE A 143 19.23 12.95 -7.73
C PHE A 143 20.62 12.32 -7.90
N PRO A 144 20.97 11.29 -7.12
CA PRO A 144 22.26 10.61 -7.27
C PRO A 144 22.28 9.84 -8.58
N ALA A 145 23.18 10.21 -9.44
CA ALA A 145 23.34 9.56 -10.74
C ALA A 145 24.12 8.25 -10.61
#